data_8f4ff7179196d41ac914497fd3edc295
#
_entry.id   8f4ff7179196d41ac914497fd3edc295
#
_cell.length_a   1.000
_cell.length_b   1.000
_cell.length_c   1.000
_cell.angle_alpha   90.00
_cell.angle_beta   90.00
_cell.angle_gamma   90.00
#
_symmetry.space_group_name_H-M   'P 1'
#
loop_
_entity.id
_entity.type
_entity.pdbx_description
1 polymer ?
#
loop_
_entity_poly.entity_id
_entity_poly.type
_entity_poly.pdbx_seq_one_letter_code
_entity_poly.pdbx_strand_id
1 'polypeptide(L)'
;MGTTIMGAAAVSLDGFIADDNDEVGPLFDWLGGGEVSWSLPGSPDEARSTRASADFMTSHYANTAANVIGRRLFDLTNGWNGQPAAYEHVFVVTHQPPTDWEHFATRP
;
A
#
# COMPACT_ATOMS: atom_id res chain seq x y z
N MET A 1 4.08 20.28 -9.52
CA MET A 1 4.84 20.52 -8.35
C MET A 1 3.98 20.38 -7.10
N GLY A 2 4.45 19.78 -6.14
CA GLY A 2 3.74 19.53 -4.89
C GLY A 2 3.99 18.13 -4.39
N THR A 3 3.52 17.86 -3.20
CA THR A 3 3.72 16.60 -2.55
C THR A 3 2.37 15.88 -2.46
N THR A 4 2.32 14.65 -2.92
CA THR A 4 1.13 13.83 -2.80
C THR A 4 1.22 12.97 -1.55
N ILE A 5 0.15 12.97 -0.78
CA ILE A 5 -0.03 12.06 0.36
C ILE A 5 -1.21 11.16 0.00
N MET A 6 -0.99 9.87 0.07
CA MET A 6 -1.97 8.87 -0.36
C MET A 6 -2.59 8.18 0.86
N GLY A 7 -3.89 8.02 0.84
CA GLY A 7 -4.56 7.05 1.70
C GLY A 7 -4.69 5.75 0.91
N ALA A 8 -4.30 4.65 1.53
CA ALA A 8 -4.15 3.41 0.80
C ALA A 8 -5.44 2.61 0.71
N ALA A 9 -5.91 2.35 -0.51
CA ALA A 9 -6.77 1.19 -0.76
C ALA A 9 -6.97 0.96 -2.26
N ALA A 10 -7.08 -0.29 -2.68
CA ALA A 10 -7.78 -0.64 -3.90
C ALA A 10 -9.27 -0.72 -3.54
N VAL A 11 -10.13 -0.18 -4.41
CA VAL A 11 -11.56 -0.08 -4.16
C VAL A 11 -12.31 -0.70 -5.32
N SER A 12 -13.26 -1.58 -5.02
CA SER A 12 -14.13 -2.16 -6.06
C SER A 12 -15.07 -1.10 -6.62
N LEU A 13 -15.67 -1.38 -7.77
CA LEU A 13 -16.58 -0.45 -8.43
C LEU A 13 -17.77 -0.07 -7.54
N ASP A 14 -18.21 -0.99 -6.69
CA ASP A 14 -19.31 -0.79 -5.75
C ASP A 14 -18.86 -0.27 -4.38
N GLY A 15 -17.60 0.10 -4.25
CA GLY A 15 -17.10 0.86 -3.10
C GLY A 15 -16.54 0.07 -1.94
N PHE A 16 -16.20 -1.21 -2.13
CA PHE A 16 -15.65 -2.04 -1.06
C PHE A 16 -14.13 -2.17 -1.16
N ILE A 17 -13.45 -2.16 -0.03
CA ILE A 17 -12.00 -2.37 0.08
C ILE A 17 -11.64 -3.73 0.67
N ALA A 18 -12.59 -4.39 1.29
CA ALA A 18 -12.45 -5.72 1.86
C ALA A 18 -13.83 -6.34 2.07
N ASP A 19 -13.88 -7.63 2.30
CA ASP A 19 -15.12 -8.33 2.67
C ASP A 19 -15.33 -8.31 4.19
N ASP A 20 -16.38 -9.01 4.66
CA ASP A 20 -16.72 -9.06 6.08
C ASP A 20 -15.66 -9.77 6.93
N ASN A 21 -14.74 -10.49 6.31
CA ASN A 21 -13.63 -11.17 6.98
C ASN A 21 -12.30 -10.41 6.84
N ASP A 22 -12.34 -9.16 6.40
CA ASP A 22 -11.15 -8.33 6.10
C ASP A 22 -10.26 -8.91 4.98
N GLU A 23 -10.84 -9.71 4.10
CA GLU A 23 -10.11 -10.27 2.97
C GLU A 23 -10.36 -9.42 1.72
N VAL A 24 -9.31 -9.18 0.96
CA VAL A 24 -9.38 -8.33 -0.23
C VAL A 24 -9.92 -9.07 -1.47
N GLY A 25 -9.99 -10.41 -1.42
CA GLY A 25 -10.46 -11.19 -2.56
C GLY A 25 -9.70 -10.87 -3.83
N PRO A 26 -10.41 -10.65 -4.95
CA PRO A 26 -9.75 -10.40 -6.24
C PRO A 26 -9.31 -8.96 -6.48
N LEU A 27 -9.38 -8.07 -5.49
CA LEU A 27 -9.10 -6.64 -5.69
C LEU A 27 -7.68 -6.36 -6.20
N PHE A 28 -6.72 -7.23 -5.90
CA PHE A 28 -5.34 -7.07 -6.32
C PHE A 28 -4.90 -8.05 -7.41
N ASP A 29 -5.81 -8.86 -7.95
CA ASP A 29 -5.47 -9.85 -8.98
C ASP A 29 -4.90 -9.19 -10.24
N TRP A 30 -5.33 -7.98 -10.54
CA TRP A 30 -4.83 -7.23 -11.71
C TRP A 30 -3.33 -6.92 -11.62
N LEU A 31 -2.75 -6.94 -10.42
CA LEU A 31 -1.31 -6.72 -10.22
C LEU A 31 -0.44 -7.92 -10.59
N GLY A 32 -1.05 -9.05 -10.90
CA GLY A 32 -0.33 -10.25 -11.30
C GLY A 32 -0.65 -10.72 -12.71
N GLY A 33 -1.55 -10.04 -13.41
CA GLY A 33 -2.15 -10.57 -14.64
C GLY A 33 -1.77 -9.89 -15.94
N GLY A 34 -0.82 -8.97 -15.94
CA GLY A 34 -0.50 -8.21 -17.14
C GLY A 34 0.80 -8.60 -17.80
N GLU A 35 1.10 -7.95 -18.93
CA GLU A 35 2.30 -8.20 -19.74
C GLU A 35 3.49 -7.36 -19.30
N VAL A 36 3.25 -6.26 -18.58
CA VAL A 36 4.29 -5.31 -18.21
C VAL A 36 4.65 -5.47 -16.74
N SER A 37 5.93 -5.74 -16.49
CA SER A 37 6.47 -5.76 -15.12
C SER A 37 6.84 -4.35 -14.67
N TRP A 38 6.55 -4.05 -13.43
CA TRP A 38 6.98 -2.81 -12.78
C TRP A 38 7.13 -3.04 -11.29
N SER A 39 7.90 -2.18 -10.62
CA SER A 39 8.22 -2.37 -9.21
C SER A 39 7.50 -1.34 -8.36
N LEU A 40 6.99 -1.80 -7.23
CA LEU A 40 6.48 -0.93 -6.17
C LEU A 40 7.67 -0.35 -5.41
N PRO A 41 7.76 0.98 -5.25
CA PRO A 41 8.85 1.58 -4.48
C PRO A 41 8.91 1.01 -3.06
N GLY A 42 10.09 0.58 -2.65
CA GLY A 42 10.32 0.03 -1.32
C GLY A 42 9.90 -1.43 -1.14
N SER A 43 9.33 -2.06 -2.16
CA SER A 43 8.92 -3.46 -2.10
C SER A 43 9.88 -4.34 -2.92
N PRO A 44 10.22 -5.54 -2.43
CA PRO A 44 10.98 -6.49 -3.21
C PRO A 44 10.17 -7.17 -4.31
N ASP A 45 8.84 -7.01 -4.28
CA ASP A 45 7.95 -7.71 -5.20
C ASP A 45 7.72 -6.91 -6.48
N GLU A 46 7.57 -7.62 -7.59
CA GLU A 46 7.18 -7.03 -8.86
C GLU A 46 5.68 -7.17 -9.07
N ALA A 47 5.08 -6.12 -9.60
CA ALA A 47 3.72 -6.15 -10.10
C ALA A 47 3.72 -6.35 -11.62
N ARG A 48 2.66 -6.91 -12.14
CA ARG A 48 2.45 -7.08 -13.58
C ARG A 48 1.06 -6.58 -13.94
N SER A 49 0.99 -5.74 -14.94
CA SER A 49 -0.28 -5.14 -15.37
C SER A 49 -0.24 -4.80 -16.85
N THR A 50 -1.30 -4.17 -17.33
CA THR A 50 -1.29 -3.56 -18.65
C THR A 50 -0.30 -2.39 -18.67
N ARG A 51 0.11 -1.97 -19.87
CA ARG A 51 1.00 -0.81 -20.04
C ARG A 51 0.36 0.46 -19.44
N ALA A 52 -0.92 0.66 -19.69
CA ALA A 52 -1.62 1.84 -19.17
C ALA A 52 -1.61 1.91 -17.65
N SER A 53 -1.87 0.78 -16.99
CA SER A 53 -1.83 0.71 -15.53
C SER A 53 -0.41 0.88 -14.99
N ALA A 54 0.57 0.24 -15.61
CA ALA A 54 1.97 0.36 -15.21
C ALA A 54 2.46 1.81 -15.29
N ASP A 55 2.17 2.49 -16.38
CA ASP A 55 2.57 3.89 -16.56
C ASP A 55 1.89 4.81 -15.55
N PHE A 56 0.59 4.62 -15.33
CA PHE A 56 -0.15 5.39 -14.34
C PHE A 56 0.41 5.19 -12.93
N MET A 57 0.58 3.93 -12.52
CA MET A 57 1.02 3.61 -11.16
C MET A 57 2.47 4.03 -10.91
N THR A 58 3.35 3.85 -11.88
CA THR A 58 4.75 4.29 -11.76
C THR A 58 4.83 5.80 -11.56
N SER A 59 4.10 6.56 -12.37
CA SER A 59 4.04 8.02 -12.22
C SER A 59 3.39 8.44 -10.90
N HIS A 60 2.31 7.77 -10.51
CA HIS A 60 1.61 8.05 -9.27
C HIS A 60 2.52 7.85 -8.06
N TYR A 61 3.21 6.72 -7.98
CA TYR A 61 4.13 6.45 -6.88
C TYR A 61 5.34 7.38 -6.88
N ALA A 62 5.85 7.76 -8.05
CA ALA A 62 6.97 8.70 -8.14
C ALA A 62 6.63 10.07 -7.55
N ASN A 63 5.36 10.46 -7.57
CA ASN A 63 4.88 11.74 -7.06
C ASN A 63 4.28 11.66 -5.65
N THR A 64 4.34 10.50 -5.02
CA THR A 64 3.78 10.30 -3.69
C THR A 64 4.89 10.30 -2.64
N ALA A 65 4.73 11.13 -1.61
CA ALA A 65 5.74 11.29 -0.56
C ALA A 65 5.44 10.43 0.68
N ALA A 66 4.18 10.13 0.94
CA ALA A 66 3.78 9.43 2.15
C ALA A 66 2.45 8.71 1.95
N ASN A 67 2.24 7.72 2.79
CA ASN A 67 1.00 6.97 2.83
C ASN A 67 0.37 7.14 4.22
N VAL A 68 -0.94 7.36 4.26
CA VAL A 68 -1.69 7.47 5.51
C VAL A 68 -2.64 6.29 5.60
N ILE A 69 -2.53 5.52 6.67
CA ILE A 69 -3.35 4.32 6.86
C ILE A 69 -3.99 4.32 8.25
N GLY A 70 -5.05 3.51 8.41
CA GLY A 70 -5.65 3.28 9.71
C GLY A 70 -4.93 2.17 10.47
N ARG A 71 -5.17 2.11 11.76
CA ARG A 71 -4.57 1.10 12.65
C ARG A 71 -4.94 -0.32 12.25
N ARG A 72 -6.18 -0.55 11.84
CA ARG A 72 -6.61 -1.90 11.45
C ARG A 72 -5.81 -2.44 10.26
N LEU A 73 -5.58 -1.63 9.24
CA LEU A 73 -4.75 -2.05 8.10
C LEU A 73 -3.32 -2.34 8.57
N PHE A 74 -2.77 -1.50 9.43
CA PHE A 74 -1.46 -1.72 10.02
C PHE A 74 -1.39 -3.08 10.74
N ASP A 75 -2.38 -3.38 11.57
CA ASP A 75 -2.40 -4.63 12.33
C ASP A 75 -2.55 -5.86 11.41
N LEU A 76 -3.43 -5.78 10.40
CA LEU A 76 -3.66 -6.87 9.44
C LEU A 76 -2.41 -7.20 8.62
N THR A 77 -1.60 -6.23 8.32
CA THR A 77 -0.39 -6.41 7.52
C THR A 77 0.87 -6.55 8.37
N ASN A 78 0.75 -6.45 9.69
CA ASN A 78 1.88 -6.33 10.61
C ASN A 78 2.84 -5.21 10.19
N GLY A 79 2.29 -4.10 9.71
CA GLY A 79 3.08 -2.98 9.20
C GLY A 79 3.99 -3.38 8.05
N TRP A 80 3.58 -4.36 7.23
CA TRP A 80 4.39 -4.95 6.15
C TRP A 80 5.78 -5.39 6.62
N ASN A 81 5.87 -5.84 7.87
CA ASN A 81 7.11 -6.29 8.50
C ASN A 81 8.23 -5.23 8.45
N GLY A 82 7.86 -3.95 8.56
CA GLY A 82 8.79 -2.84 8.53
C GLY A 82 9.22 -2.40 7.13
N GLN A 83 8.65 -2.99 6.09
CA GLN A 83 8.93 -2.65 4.69
C GLN A 83 7.63 -2.29 3.97
N PRO A 84 7.14 -1.05 4.14
CA PRO A 84 5.88 -0.64 3.53
C PRO A 84 5.91 -0.83 2.01
N ALA A 85 4.78 -1.23 1.47
CA ALA A 85 4.69 -1.68 0.08
C ALA A 85 4.98 -0.60 -0.95
N ALA A 86 4.94 0.68 -0.60
CA ALA A 86 5.03 1.74 -1.59
C ALA A 86 5.90 2.92 -1.19
N TYR A 87 6.12 3.17 0.09
CA TYR A 87 6.75 4.42 0.52
C TYR A 87 7.64 4.24 1.72
N GLU A 88 8.59 5.15 1.83
CA GLU A 88 9.47 5.23 2.98
C GLU A 88 8.73 5.71 4.24
N HIS A 89 7.73 6.59 4.05
CA HIS A 89 6.98 7.18 5.15
C HIS A 89 5.54 6.71 5.15
N VAL A 90 5.14 6.07 6.24
CA VAL A 90 3.76 5.65 6.49
C VAL A 90 3.31 6.25 7.81
N PHE A 91 2.19 6.96 7.78
CA PHE A 91 1.56 7.52 8.96
C PHE A 91 0.36 6.67 9.34
N VAL A 92 0.36 6.14 10.55
CA VAL A 92 -0.72 5.31 11.06
C VAL A 92 -1.62 6.15 11.96
N VAL A 93 -2.89 6.28 11.56
CA VAL A 93 -3.89 6.95 12.39
C VAL A 93 -4.36 5.98 13.45
N THR A 94 -4.03 6.25 14.70
CA THR A 94 -4.31 5.36 15.83
C THR A 94 -4.48 6.14 17.12
N HIS A 95 -5.24 5.58 18.06
CA HIS A 95 -5.37 6.14 19.41
C HIS A 95 -4.15 5.84 20.27
N GLN A 96 -3.49 4.72 20.04
CA GLN A 96 -2.30 4.33 20.80
C GLN A 96 -1.24 3.79 19.85
N PRO A 97 0.01 4.27 19.96
CA PRO A 97 1.10 3.77 19.14
C PRO A 97 1.33 2.26 19.40
N PRO A 98 1.71 1.49 18.36
CA PRO A 98 1.99 0.05 18.52
C PRO A 98 3.39 -0.17 19.09
N THR A 99 3.60 0.19 20.35
CA THR A 99 4.92 0.17 20.99
C THR A 99 5.52 -1.23 21.13
N ASP A 100 4.67 -2.25 21.09
CA ASP A 100 5.07 -3.65 21.14
C ASP A 100 5.40 -4.25 19.77
N TRP A 101 5.24 -3.47 18.71
CA TRP A 101 5.60 -3.91 17.37
C TRP A 101 7.12 -3.99 17.23
N GLU A 102 7.61 -5.11 16.69
CA GLU A 102 9.07 -5.39 16.65
C GLU A 102 9.90 -4.36 15.89
N HIS A 103 9.30 -3.62 14.96
CA HIS A 103 9.98 -2.58 14.18
C HIS A 103 9.76 -1.16 14.72
N PHE A 104 9.07 -1.02 15.84
CA PHE A 104 8.68 0.30 16.36
C PHE A 104 9.87 1.24 16.60
N ALA A 105 10.97 0.71 17.10
CA ALA A 105 12.16 1.50 17.41
C ALA A 105 12.94 1.92 16.16
N THR A 106 12.82 1.17 15.06
CA THR A 106 13.57 1.41 13.82
C THR A 106 12.74 2.08 12.73
N ARG A 107 11.41 2.11 12.89
CA ARG A 107 10.45 2.71 11.95
C ARG A 107 9.47 3.60 12.70
N PRO A 108 9.91 4.77 13.14
CA PRO A 108 9.04 5.68 13.90
C PRO A 108 7.83 6.18 13.13
#